data_f907d0eaed6cb339f16ff65853d52ddc
#
_entry.id   f907d0eaed6cb339f16ff65853d52ddc
#
_cell.length_a   1.000
_cell.length_b   1.000
_cell.length_c   1.000
_cell.angle_alpha   90.00
_cell.angle_beta   90.00
_cell.angle_gamma   90.00
#
_symmetry.space_group_name_H-M   'P 1'
#
loop_
_entity.id
_entity.type
_entity.pdbx_description
1 polymer ?
#
loop_
_entity_poly.entity_id
_entity_poly.type
_entity_poly.pdbx_seq_one_letter_code
_entity_poly.pdbx_strand_id
1 'polypeptide(L)'
;MILPDDIRKRIQNDLNAIKYQDLVYNQWGFAEVDSKPKSILNFYGPPGTGKTMCAHAISNMLNKPLLALNYSEIESKYVGDAAKNLKKAFDTARDKEAVMFFDEADSFLGKRIENVTQGSDQALNSLRSQMLILLEEHEGIVIFATNLVTNFDKAFESRILDHIKLELPNREARADIINKMLPSRLPMSPRPTNDELLEVSDMIDGFSGREIKNAILTMLLDKAGEENCYPQFSLDDLKTAMAKKKEQIDKLKKEETQRRKEKIAKRLSDRLEEDVEYENRKRKYFSKKKSKRR
;
A
#
# COMPACT_ATOMS: atom_id res chain seq x y z
N MET A 1 -14.78 4.61 9.19
CA MET A 1 -14.13 3.64 8.29
C MET A 1 -14.95 2.36 8.31
N ILE A 2 -15.11 1.71 7.17
CA ILE A 2 -15.82 0.43 7.06
C ILE A 2 -14.75 -0.64 6.88
N LEU A 3 -14.71 -1.58 7.83
CA LEU A 3 -13.77 -2.70 7.86
C LEU A 3 -14.56 -3.97 8.19
N PRO A 4 -14.15 -5.14 7.67
CA PRO A 4 -14.63 -6.43 8.16
C PRO A 4 -14.44 -6.56 9.67
N ASP A 5 -15.36 -7.23 10.34
CA ASP A 5 -15.36 -7.33 11.81
C ASP A 5 -14.15 -8.09 12.37
N ASP A 6 -13.66 -9.08 11.65
CA ASP A 6 -12.44 -9.82 11.98
C ASP A 6 -11.21 -8.90 11.96
N ILE A 7 -11.04 -8.09 10.91
CA ILE A 7 -9.96 -7.12 10.81
C ILE A 7 -10.06 -6.06 11.90
N ARG A 8 -11.28 -5.57 12.19
CA ARG A 8 -11.51 -4.61 13.28
C ARG A 8 -11.10 -5.17 14.62
N LYS A 9 -11.52 -6.41 14.93
CA LYS A 9 -11.16 -7.10 16.18
C LYS A 9 -9.66 -7.33 16.27
N ARG A 10 -9.00 -7.71 15.17
CA ARG A 10 -7.56 -7.92 15.10
C ARG A 10 -6.80 -6.64 15.43
N ILE A 11 -7.12 -5.54 14.76
CA ILE A 11 -6.54 -4.21 15.08
C ILE A 11 -6.77 -3.84 16.54
N GLN A 12 -7.98 -4.08 17.08
CA GLN A 12 -8.28 -3.77 18.49
C GLN A 12 -7.43 -4.61 19.46
N ASN A 13 -7.20 -5.88 19.15
CA ASN A 13 -6.34 -6.74 19.95
C ASN A 13 -4.89 -6.26 19.95
N ASP A 14 -4.36 -5.87 18.79
CA ASP A 14 -3.01 -5.33 18.67
C ASP A 14 -2.87 -4.02 19.44
N LEU A 15 -3.86 -3.13 19.37
CA LEU A 15 -3.88 -1.90 20.15
C LEU A 15 -3.98 -2.17 21.64
N ASN A 16 -4.74 -3.19 22.06
CA ASN A 16 -4.80 -3.61 23.47
C ASN A 16 -3.44 -4.17 23.93
N ALA A 17 -2.78 -4.99 23.07
CA ALA A 17 -1.43 -5.48 23.39
C ALA A 17 -0.46 -4.31 23.63
N ILE A 18 -0.49 -3.29 22.74
CA ILE A 18 0.32 -2.07 22.90
C ILE A 18 -0.07 -1.29 24.17
N LYS A 19 -1.36 -1.13 24.44
CA LYS A 19 -1.87 -0.38 25.60
C LYS A 19 -1.49 -1.02 26.94
N TYR A 20 -1.45 -2.34 26.99
CA TYR A 20 -1.16 -3.09 28.22
C TYR A 20 0.30 -3.54 28.33
N GLN A 21 1.20 -3.00 27.52
CA GLN A 21 2.62 -3.34 27.52
C GLN A 21 3.24 -3.18 28.91
N ASP A 22 2.98 -2.06 29.58
CA ASP A 22 3.52 -1.82 30.93
C ASP A 22 3.06 -2.89 31.93
N LEU A 23 1.79 -3.28 31.89
CA LEU A 23 1.25 -4.35 32.74
C LEU A 23 1.95 -5.69 32.47
N VAL A 24 2.08 -6.07 31.18
CA VAL A 24 2.62 -7.37 30.77
C VAL A 24 4.13 -7.42 31.00
N TYR A 25 4.86 -6.40 30.57
CA TYR A 25 6.32 -6.41 30.59
C TYR A 25 6.88 -6.08 31.99
N ASN A 26 6.37 -5.04 32.63
CA ASN A 26 6.92 -4.56 33.91
C ASN A 26 6.23 -5.22 35.11
N GLN A 27 4.89 -5.23 35.18
CA GLN A 27 4.18 -5.72 36.38
C GLN A 27 4.10 -7.26 36.39
N TRP A 28 3.92 -7.92 35.24
CA TRP A 28 3.93 -9.39 35.17
C TRP A 28 5.32 -9.97 34.90
N GLY A 29 6.33 -9.11 34.67
CA GLY A 29 7.73 -9.51 34.54
C GLY A 29 8.12 -10.13 33.20
N PHE A 30 7.32 -9.99 32.13
CA PHE A 30 7.66 -10.56 30.84
C PHE A 30 8.94 -9.95 30.23
N ALA A 31 9.36 -8.77 30.70
CA ALA A 31 10.64 -8.15 30.35
C ALA A 31 11.88 -9.04 30.67
N GLU A 32 11.75 -10.02 31.57
CA GLU A 32 12.81 -11.01 31.86
C GLU A 32 12.96 -12.03 30.70
N VAL A 33 11.91 -12.23 29.90
CA VAL A 33 11.88 -13.18 28.78
C VAL A 33 12.13 -12.47 27.46
N ASP A 34 11.49 -11.32 27.24
CA ASP A 34 11.67 -10.46 26.07
C ASP A 34 11.78 -9.01 26.55
N SER A 35 12.93 -8.40 26.33
CA SER A 35 13.24 -7.09 26.89
C SER A 35 12.51 -5.93 26.23
N LYS A 36 11.93 -6.12 25.03
CA LYS A 36 11.34 -5.03 24.23
C LYS A 36 9.97 -5.40 23.67
N PRO A 37 8.93 -4.67 24.06
CA PRO A 37 7.60 -4.85 23.49
C PRO A 37 7.57 -4.49 22.00
N LYS A 38 6.91 -5.33 21.20
CA LYS A 38 6.72 -5.08 19.78
C LYS A 38 5.49 -4.19 19.57
N SER A 39 5.69 -3.07 18.87
CA SER A 39 4.64 -2.11 18.56
C SER A 39 4.63 -1.71 17.08
N ILE A 40 5.09 -2.62 16.20
CA ILE A 40 5.18 -2.40 14.77
C ILE A 40 4.06 -3.16 14.08
N LEU A 41 3.20 -2.44 13.34
CA LEU A 41 2.12 -3.01 12.55
C LEU A 41 2.41 -2.84 11.06
N ASN A 42 2.00 -3.79 10.24
CA ASN A 42 2.12 -3.67 8.79
C ASN A 42 0.76 -3.89 8.12
N PHE A 43 0.23 -2.84 7.47
CA PHE A 43 -0.94 -2.92 6.62
C PHE A 43 -0.51 -3.19 5.18
N TYR A 44 -0.97 -4.28 4.60
CA TYR A 44 -0.67 -4.61 3.22
C TYR A 44 -1.93 -4.93 2.41
N GLY A 45 -1.84 -4.81 1.09
CA GLY A 45 -2.94 -5.10 0.18
C GLY A 45 -3.07 -4.10 -0.96
N PRO A 46 -4.07 -4.23 -1.82
CA PRO A 46 -4.26 -3.40 -2.99
C PRO A 46 -4.35 -1.90 -2.67
N PRO A 47 -4.03 -1.02 -3.62
CA PRO A 47 -4.19 0.42 -3.44
C PRO A 47 -5.67 0.78 -3.25
N GLY A 48 -5.93 1.82 -2.44
CA GLY A 48 -7.29 2.33 -2.20
C GLY A 48 -8.13 1.53 -1.20
N THR A 49 -7.58 0.50 -0.52
CA THR A 49 -8.27 -0.31 0.50
C THR A 49 -8.33 0.36 1.88
N GLY A 50 -7.68 1.50 2.08
CA GLY A 50 -7.80 2.30 3.31
C GLY A 50 -6.62 2.16 4.28
N LYS A 51 -5.45 1.67 3.88
CA LYS A 51 -4.25 1.54 4.74
C LYS A 51 -3.90 2.82 5.48
N THR A 52 -3.78 3.93 4.77
CA THR A 52 -3.53 5.26 5.34
C THR A 52 -4.65 5.69 6.29
N MET A 53 -5.91 5.38 5.96
CA MET A 53 -7.07 5.69 6.81
C MET A 53 -7.05 4.87 8.12
N CYS A 54 -6.56 3.63 8.09
CA CYS A 54 -6.33 2.82 9.29
C CYS A 54 -5.31 3.48 10.22
N ALA A 55 -4.18 3.95 9.68
CA ALA A 55 -3.15 4.62 10.49
C ALA A 55 -3.71 5.88 11.18
N HIS A 56 -4.48 6.71 10.47
CA HIS A 56 -5.17 7.86 11.06
C HIS A 56 -6.18 7.44 12.14
N ALA A 57 -6.95 6.37 11.91
CA ALA A 57 -7.92 5.88 12.88
C ALA A 57 -7.23 5.40 14.16
N ILE A 58 -6.12 4.68 14.04
CA ILE A 58 -5.31 4.22 15.18
C ILE A 58 -4.73 5.39 15.96
N SER A 59 -4.12 6.35 15.28
CA SER A 59 -3.59 7.57 15.89
C SER A 59 -4.67 8.29 16.72
N ASN A 60 -5.87 8.47 16.16
CA ASN A 60 -7.01 9.07 16.86
C ASN A 60 -7.49 8.22 18.06
N MET A 61 -7.57 6.89 17.93
CA MET A 61 -7.96 5.99 19.02
C MET A 61 -6.99 6.04 20.18
N LEU A 62 -5.71 6.25 19.90
CA LEU A 62 -4.65 6.36 20.90
C LEU A 62 -4.47 7.80 21.44
N ASN A 63 -5.20 8.76 20.85
CA ASN A 63 -5.05 10.19 21.14
C ASN A 63 -3.60 10.68 21.01
N LYS A 64 -2.88 10.18 19.99
CA LYS A 64 -1.51 10.53 19.68
C LYS A 64 -1.44 11.18 18.28
N PRO A 65 -0.52 12.13 18.05
CA PRO A 65 -0.33 12.69 16.71
C PRO A 65 0.21 11.64 15.74
N LEU A 66 -0.12 11.77 14.46
CA LEU A 66 0.42 10.93 13.38
C LEU A 66 1.57 11.65 12.69
N LEU A 67 2.74 11.05 12.66
CA LEU A 67 3.87 11.49 11.85
C LEU A 67 3.93 10.62 10.59
N ALA A 68 3.36 11.12 9.51
CA ALA A 68 3.37 10.44 8.22
C ALA A 68 4.66 10.74 7.46
N LEU A 69 5.27 9.72 6.90
CA LEU A 69 6.56 9.76 6.20
C LEU A 69 6.47 8.94 4.92
N ASN A 70 7.02 9.50 3.84
CA ASN A 70 7.21 8.80 2.58
C ASN A 70 8.69 8.52 2.34
N TYR A 71 9.01 7.47 1.59
CA TYR A 71 10.39 7.18 1.20
C TYR A 71 11.07 8.38 0.53
N SER A 72 10.36 9.08 -0.37
CA SER A 72 10.86 10.27 -1.07
C SER A 72 11.20 11.45 -0.17
N GLU A 73 10.57 11.56 1.01
CA GLU A 73 10.86 12.62 1.99
C GLU A 73 12.12 12.29 2.79
N ILE A 74 12.46 11.01 2.90
CA ILE A 74 13.66 10.53 3.59
C ILE A 74 14.86 10.54 2.64
N GLU A 75 14.63 10.16 1.36
CA GLU A 75 15.65 10.16 0.33
C GLU A 75 16.13 11.59 0.04
N SER A 76 17.42 11.81 0.11
CA SER A 76 18.05 13.07 -0.20
C SER A 76 18.91 12.95 -1.46
N LYS A 77 19.13 14.08 -2.15
CA LYS A 77 20.04 14.17 -3.29
C LYS A 77 21.50 13.89 -2.90
N TYR A 78 21.84 13.91 -1.61
CA TYR A 78 23.20 13.72 -1.10
C TYR A 78 23.33 12.40 -0.35
N VAL A 79 24.40 11.67 -0.65
CA VAL A 79 24.73 10.41 0.01
C VAL A 79 24.96 10.65 1.51
N GLY A 80 24.21 9.93 2.34
CA GLY A 80 24.32 9.99 3.81
C GLY A 80 23.27 10.87 4.51
N ASP A 81 22.55 11.73 3.81
CA ASP A 81 21.52 12.56 4.45
C ASP A 81 20.24 11.76 4.73
N ALA A 82 19.94 10.74 3.93
CA ALA A 82 18.78 9.87 4.14
C ALA A 82 18.78 9.21 5.53
N ALA A 83 19.94 8.70 5.97
CA ALA A 83 20.08 8.12 7.30
C ALA A 83 19.89 9.14 8.43
N LYS A 84 20.37 10.38 8.24
CA LYS A 84 20.18 11.49 9.19
C LYS A 84 18.71 11.92 9.24
N ASN A 85 18.06 12.03 8.08
CA ASN A 85 16.65 12.38 7.97
C ASN A 85 15.78 11.33 8.66
N LEU A 86 16.09 10.06 8.43
CA LEU A 86 15.39 8.94 9.08
C LEU A 86 15.56 9.02 10.61
N LYS A 87 16.78 9.19 11.12
CA LYS A 87 17.03 9.35 12.56
C LYS A 87 16.25 10.53 13.13
N LYS A 88 16.30 11.70 12.47
CA LYS A 88 15.56 12.89 12.88
C LYS A 88 14.05 12.65 12.94
N ALA A 89 13.50 11.84 12.03
CA ALA A 89 12.08 11.46 12.06
C ALA A 89 11.74 10.63 13.31
N PHE A 90 12.58 9.65 13.66
CA PHE A 90 12.43 8.85 14.88
C PHE A 90 12.58 9.71 16.15
N ASP A 91 13.55 10.60 16.21
CA ASP A 91 13.71 11.53 17.32
C ASP A 91 12.49 12.44 17.47
N THR A 92 11.98 12.98 16.35
CA THR A 92 10.74 13.80 16.36
C THR A 92 9.51 13.01 16.83
N ALA A 93 9.39 11.75 16.42
CA ALA A 93 8.29 10.90 16.84
C ALA A 93 8.33 10.61 18.34
N ARG A 94 9.52 10.34 18.89
CA ARG A 94 9.74 10.15 20.32
C ARG A 94 9.37 11.41 21.11
N ASP A 95 9.90 12.58 20.73
CA ASP A 95 9.69 13.84 21.42
C ASP A 95 8.21 14.28 21.43
N LYS A 96 7.45 13.90 20.40
CA LYS A 96 6.01 14.20 20.27
C LYS A 96 5.12 13.05 20.73
N GLU A 97 5.66 11.94 21.16
CA GLU A 97 4.93 10.68 21.41
C GLU A 97 4.03 10.26 20.24
N ALA A 98 4.48 10.53 19.00
CA ALA A 98 3.70 10.34 17.80
C ALA A 98 3.67 8.87 17.35
N VAL A 99 2.56 8.47 16.71
CA VAL A 99 2.51 7.25 15.90
C VAL A 99 3.25 7.54 14.60
N MET A 100 4.29 6.77 14.31
CA MET A 100 4.99 6.87 13.02
C MET A 100 4.23 6.08 11.96
N PHE A 101 4.07 6.67 10.79
CA PHE A 101 3.42 6.03 9.67
C PHE A 101 4.28 6.14 8.41
N PHE A 102 4.73 5.01 7.89
CA PHE A 102 5.47 4.92 6.64
C PHE A 102 4.54 4.46 5.52
N ASP A 103 4.12 5.40 4.66
CA ASP A 103 3.37 5.05 3.45
C ASP A 103 4.33 4.60 2.34
N GLU A 104 3.84 3.73 1.45
CA GLU A 104 4.63 3.15 0.37
C GLU A 104 5.94 2.50 0.88
N ALA A 105 5.84 1.78 1.99
CA ALA A 105 7.00 1.18 2.67
C ALA A 105 7.68 0.04 1.89
N ASP A 106 7.28 -0.19 0.64
CA ASP A 106 7.81 -1.24 -0.24
C ASP A 106 9.34 -1.17 -0.37
N SER A 107 9.88 0.05 -0.43
CA SER A 107 11.33 0.28 -0.53
C SER A 107 12.10 -0.15 0.71
N PHE A 108 11.49 -0.03 1.91
CA PHE A 108 12.12 -0.45 3.16
C PHE A 108 11.96 -1.95 3.42
N LEU A 109 10.73 -2.47 3.26
CA LEU A 109 10.37 -3.82 3.66
C LEU A 109 10.80 -4.91 2.67
N GLY A 110 11.16 -4.53 1.44
CA GLY A 110 11.60 -5.48 0.41
C GLY A 110 12.94 -6.13 0.73
N LYS A 111 13.20 -7.31 0.16
CA LYS A 111 14.47 -8.02 0.30
C LYS A 111 15.66 -7.15 -0.08
N ARG A 112 16.79 -7.39 0.55
CA ARG A 112 18.06 -6.75 0.20
C ARG A 112 18.44 -7.05 -1.23
N ILE A 113 19.05 -6.05 -1.88
CA ILE A 113 19.58 -6.20 -3.23
C ILE A 113 20.91 -6.95 -3.11
N GLU A 114 20.93 -8.24 -3.54
CA GLU A 114 22.11 -9.09 -3.46
C GLU A 114 23.14 -8.70 -4.52
N ASN A 115 22.70 -8.42 -5.74
CA ASN A 115 23.57 -7.99 -6.83
C ASN A 115 23.59 -6.46 -6.89
N VAL A 116 24.43 -5.85 -6.05
CA VAL A 116 24.64 -4.40 -6.02
C VAL A 116 25.40 -4.00 -7.29
N THR A 117 24.71 -3.37 -8.23
CA THR A 117 25.28 -2.92 -9.50
C THR A 117 25.50 -1.40 -9.54
N GLN A 118 24.80 -0.66 -8.67
CA GLN A 118 24.85 0.80 -8.62
C GLN A 118 24.99 1.31 -7.18
N GLY A 119 25.52 2.52 -7.03
CA GLY A 119 25.66 3.15 -5.71
C GLY A 119 24.30 3.38 -4.99
N SER A 120 23.21 3.53 -5.75
CA SER A 120 21.84 3.61 -5.24
C SER A 120 21.42 2.33 -4.49
N ASP A 121 21.82 1.14 -4.98
CA ASP A 121 21.49 -0.12 -4.35
C ASP A 121 22.17 -0.25 -2.98
N GLN A 122 23.43 0.18 -2.90
CA GLN A 122 24.19 0.20 -1.66
C GLN A 122 23.60 1.19 -0.66
N ALA A 123 23.21 2.38 -1.11
CA ALA A 123 22.56 3.39 -0.27
C ALA A 123 21.24 2.89 0.30
N LEU A 124 20.41 2.22 -0.52
CA LEU A 124 19.16 1.63 -0.09
C LEU A 124 19.36 0.53 0.95
N ASN A 125 20.33 -0.38 0.74
CA ASN A 125 20.66 -1.42 1.70
C ASN A 125 21.17 -0.86 3.03
N SER A 126 21.98 0.23 2.98
CA SER A 126 22.44 0.95 4.17
C SER A 126 21.27 1.59 4.94
N LEU A 127 20.36 2.24 4.22
CA LEU A 127 19.16 2.86 4.82
C LEU A 127 18.24 1.82 5.49
N ARG A 128 18.06 0.63 4.87
CA ARG A 128 17.34 -0.49 5.47
C ARG A 128 17.99 -0.96 6.76
N SER A 129 19.31 -1.08 6.78
CA SER A 129 20.04 -1.47 7.99
C SER A 129 19.88 -0.44 9.10
N GLN A 130 19.93 0.85 8.77
CA GLN A 130 19.69 1.94 9.72
C GLN A 130 18.25 1.91 10.26
N MET A 131 17.26 1.66 9.38
CA MET A 131 15.86 1.52 9.79
C MET A 131 15.68 0.40 10.82
N LEU A 132 16.31 -0.77 10.60
CA LEU A 132 16.24 -1.89 11.53
C LEU A 132 16.80 -1.54 12.91
N ILE A 133 17.90 -0.79 12.97
CA ILE A 133 18.49 -0.32 14.24
C ILE A 133 17.52 0.63 14.95
N LEU A 134 16.99 1.63 14.22
CA LEU A 134 16.08 2.60 14.80
C LEU A 134 14.77 1.98 15.27
N LEU A 135 14.26 0.95 14.57
CA LEU A 135 13.08 0.19 15.01
C LEU A 135 13.33 -0.60 16.30
N GLU A 136 14.55 -1.08 16.53
CA GLU A 136 14.91 -1.75 17.78
C GLU A 136 15.02 -0.78 18.98
N GLU A 137 15.43 0.46 18.71
CA GLU A 137 15.60 1.48 19.75
C GLU A 137 14.30 2.25 20.04
N HIS A 138 13.31 2.18 19.13
CA HIS A 138 12.08 2.96 19.23
C HIS A 138 11.03 2.24 20.09
N GLU A 139 10.57 2.90 21.15
CA GLU A 139 9.53 2.40 22.06
C GLU A 139 8.12 2.81 21.62
N GLY A 140 8.00 3.62 20.57
CA GLY A 140 6.73 4.11 20.04
C GLY A 140 6.10 3.15 19.04
N ILE A 141 4.92 3.54 18.54
CA ILE A 141 4.16 2.77 17.58
C ILE A 141 4.62 3.13 16.17
N VAL A 142 4.95 2.11 15.39
CA VAL A 142 5.30 2.25 13.96
C VAL A 142 4.30 1.47 13.11
N ILE A 143 3.77 2.12 12.10
CA ILE A 143 2.84 1.54 11.15
C ILE A 143 3.46 1.63 9.75
N PHE A 144 3.60 0.49 9.11
CA PHE A 144 3.95 0.41 7.69
C PHE A 144 2.71 0.22 6.84
N ALA A 145 2.65 0.85 5.67
CA ALA A 145 1.68 0.56 4.63
C ALA A 145 2.41 0.18 3.34
N THR A 146 2.07 -0.97 2.80
CA THR A 146 2.71 -1.50 1.59
C THR A 146 1.70 -2.11 0.63
N ASN A 147 1.99 -2.07 -0.66
CA ASN A 147 1.25 -2.80 -1.67
C ASN A 147 1.87 -4.19 -1.92
N LEU A 148 3.04 -4.49 -1.34
CA LEU A 148 3.68 -5.80 -1.42
C LEU A 148 2.89 -6.83 -0.62
N VAL A 149 2.60 -7.97 -1.26
CA VAL A 149 1.91 -9.11 -0.62
C VAL A 149 2.92 -10.16 -0.14
N THR A 150 4.12 -10.17 -0.73
CA THR A 150 5.18 -11.17 -0.47
C THR A 150 6.56 -10.52 -0.63
N ASN A 151 7.61 -11.25 -0.22
CA ASN A 151 9.01 -10.84 -0.36
C ASN A 151 9.49 -9.80 0.65
N PHE A 152 8.99 -9.84 1.88
CA PHE A 152 9.57 -9.07 2.97
C PHE A 152 10.98 -9.58 3.32
N ASP A 153 11.82 -8.67 3.77
CA ASP A 153 13.08 -9.05 4.42
C ASP A 153 12.76 -9.66 5.79
N LYS A 154 13.29 -10.86 6.05
CA LYS A 154 13.06 -11.61 7.31
C LYS A 154 13.42 -10.79 8.55
N ALA A 155 14.38 -9.87 8.43
CA ALA A 155 14.77 -9.00 9.53
C ALA A 155 13.63 -8.03 9.91
N PHE A 156 12.83 -7.56 8.96
CA PHE A 156 11.64 -6.77 9.26
C PHE A 156 10.49 -7.65 9.76
N GLU A 157 10.26 -8.83 9.16
CA GLU A 157 9.22 -9.77 9.60
C GLU A 157 9.33 -10.09 11.09
N SER A 158 10.56 -10.34 11.59
CA SER A 158 10.78 -10.69 13.00
C SER A 158 10.44 -9.58 13.99
N ARG A 159 10.36 -8.31 13.54
CA ARG A 159 10.07 -7.13 14.36
C ARG A 159 8.63 -6.68 14.30
N ILE A 160 7.91 -7.09 13.27
CA ILE A 160 6.51 -6.72 13.08
C ILE A 160 5.64 -7.59 14.00
N LEU A 161 4.78 -6.94 14.79
CA LEU A 161 3.82 -7.59 15.67
C LEU A 161 2.75 -8.30 14.86
N ASP A 162 2.18 -7.62 13.89
CA ASP A 162 1.13 -8.17 13.04
C ASP A 162 1.17 -7.63 11.60
N HIS A 163 0.87 -8.52 10.65
CA HIS A 163 0.68 -8.21 9.24
C HIS A 163 -0.80 -8.26 8.89
N ILE A 164 -1.43 -7.12 8.78
CA ILE A 164 -2.87 -6.99 8.57
C ILE A 164 -3.16 -6.77 7.09
N LYS A 165 -3.79 -7.75 6.46
CA LYS A 165 -4.22 -7.66 5.07
C LYS A 165 -5.50 -6.84 4.95
N LEU A 166 -5.46 -5.78 4.15
CA LEU A 166 -6.64 -5.02 3.78
C LEU A 166 -7.04 -5.38 2.35
N GLU A 167 -8.12 -6.10 2.22
CA GLU A 167 -8.67 -6.54 0.94
C GLU A 167 -9.59 -5.49 0.32
N LEU A 168 -9.91 -5.68 -0.95
CA LEU A 168 -10.98 -4.90 -1.58
C LEU A 168 -12.31 -5.18 -0.87
N PRO A 169 -13.18 -4.17 -0.73
CA PRO A 169 -14.43 -4.33 -0.02
C PRO A 169 -15.34 -5.35 -0.72
N ASN A 170 -15.99 -6.20 0.06
CA ASN A 170 -17.03 -7.09 -0.41
C ASN A 170 -18.29 -6.31 -0.80
N ARG A 171 -19.32 -7.00 -1.26
CA ARG A 171 -20.58 -6.43 -1.73
C ARG A 171 -21.23 -5.50 -0.70
N GLU A 172 -21.38 -5.97 0.53
CA GLU A 172 -22.01 -5.23 1.63
C GLU A 172 -21.16 -4.02 2.03
N ALA A 173 -19.85 -4.20 2.15
CA ALA A 173 -18.94 -3.11 2.48
C ALA A 173 -18.92 -2.04 1.39
N ARG A 174 -19.03 -2.40 0.09
CA ARG A 174 -19.15 -1.41 -0.99
C ARG A 174 -20.44 -0.59 -0.86
N ALA A 175 -21.57 -1.23 -0.59
CA ALA A 175 -22.84 -0.54 -0.38
C ALA A 175 -22.75 0.43 0.80
N ASP A 176 -22.19 0.00 1.91
CA ASP A 176 -21.95 0.85 3.10
C ASP A 176 -21.00 2.02 2.80
N ILE A 177 -19.94 1.79 2.01
CA ILE A 177 -19.00 2.82 1.58
C ILE A 177 -19.72 3.85 0.72
N ILE A 178 -20.54 3.42 -0.25
CA ILE A 178 -21.35 4.34 -1.08
C ILE A 178 -22.24 5.19 -0.18
N ASN A 179 -23.02 4.56 0.68
CA ASN A 179 -23.94 5.26 1.59
C ASN A 179 -23.23 6.31 2.44
N LYS A 180 -22.09 5.93 3.00
CA LYS A 180 -21.29 6.83 3.85
C LYS A 180 -20.62 7.96 3.07
N MET A 181 -20.33 7.78 1.80
CA MET A 181 -19.70 8.78 0.94
C MET A 181 -20.68 9.73 0.26
N LEU A 182 -21.96 9.39 0.20
CA LEU A 182 -23.01 10.31 -0.24
C LEU A 182 -23.21 11.40 0.82
N PRO A 183 -22.91 12.71 0.50
CA PRO A 183 -23.01 13.77 1.48
C PRO A 183 -24.43 13.89 2.05
N SER A 184 -24.57 14.13 3.35
CA SER A 184 -25.88 14.26 4.00
C SER A 184 -26.71 15.44 3.46
N ARG A 185 -26.04 16.48 2.99
CA ARG A 185 -26.66 17.68 2.40
C ARG A 185 -26.94 17.58 0.90
N LEU A 186 -26.62 16.42 0.29
CA LEU A 186 -26.87 16.21 -1.14
C LEU A 186 -28.38 16.28 -1.41
N PRO A 187 -28.84 17.13 -2.36
CA PRO A 187 -30.25 17.22 -2.72
C PRO A 187 -30.67 15.99 -3.54
N MET A 188 -30.80 14.85 -2.86
CA MET A 188 -31.18 13.57 -3.40
C MET A 188 -32.40 13.04 -2.62
N SER A 189 -33.54 12.98 -3.27
CA SER A 189 -34.81 12.54 -2.68
C SER A 189 -35.62 11.71 -3.69
N PRO A 190 -35.98 10.47 -3.38
CA PRO A 190 -35.60 9.75 -2.15
C PRO A 190 -34.13 9.38 -2.10
N ARG A 191 -33.60 9.19 -0.88
CA ARG A 191 -32.27 8.57 -0.70
C ARG A 191 -32.33 7.12 -1.10
N PRO A 192 -31.24 6.55 -1.67
CA PRO A 192 -31.19 5.15 -2.02
C PRO A 192 -31.43 4.26 -0.80
N THR A 193 -32.26 3.26 -0.97
CA THR A 193 -32.46 2.18 0.01
C THR A 193 -31.23 1.27 0.06
N ASN A 194 -31.16 0.43 1.10
CA ASN A 194 -30.05 -0.52 1.21
C ASN A 194 -30.03 -1.52 0.03
N ASP A 195 -31.18 -1.98 -0.42
CA ASP A 195 -31.29 -2.91 -1.55
C ASP A 195 -30.80 -2.27 -2.86
N GLU A 196 -31.15 -1.00 -3.11
CA GLU A 196 -30.67 -0.24 -4.26
C GLU A 196 -29.15 -0.02 -4.20
N LEU A 197 -28.60 0.24 -3.01
CA LEU A 197 -27.14 0.35 -2.83
C LEU A 197 -26.42 -1.00 -3.05
N LEU A 198 -27.05 -2.11 -2.68
CA LEU A 198 -26.53 -3.45 -2.98
C LEU A 198 -26.55 -3.75 -4.49
N GLU A 199 -27.59 -3.33 -5.22
CA GLU A 199 -27.61 -3.42 -6.69
C GLU A 199 -26.48 -2.60 -7.33
N VAL A 200 -26.28 -1.35 -6.87
CA VAL A 200 -25.15 -0.53 -7.35
C VAL A 200 -23.82 -1.20 -7.02
N SER A 201 -23.70 -1.80 -5.85
CA SER A 201 -22.52 -2.55 -5.43
C SER A 201 -22.21 -3.73 -6.36
N ASP A 202 -23.22 -4.46 -6.84
CA ASP A 202 -23.04 -5.55 -7.80
C ASP A 202 -22.46 -5.06 -9.14
N MET A 203 -22.83 -3.85 -9.57
CA MET A 203 -22.32 -3.25 -10.81
C MET A 203 -20.81 -2.96 -10.74
N ILE A 204 -20.27 -2.70 -9.56
CA ILE A 204 -18.89 -2.22 -9.32
C ILE A 204 -18.04 -3.25 -8.59
N ASP A 205 -18.22 -4.52 -8.88
CA ASP A 205 -17.37 -5.55 -8.27
C ASP A 205 -15.87 -5.28 -8.52
N GLY A 206 -15.08 -5.48 -7.46
CA GLY A 206 -13.65 -5.21 -7.49
C GLY A 206 -13.24 -3.73 -7.33
N PHE A 207 -14.19 -2.82 -7.06
CA PHE A 207 -13.84 -1.42 -6.74
C PHE A 207 -13.26 -1.30 -5.34
N SER A 208 -12.21 -0.48 -5.23
CA SER A 208 -11.70 0.01 -3.95
C SER A 208 -12.52 1.20 -3.44
N GLY A 209 -12.39 1.51 -2.16
CA GLY A 209 -13.00 2.72 -1.59
C GLY A 209 -12.58 4.03 -2.29
N ARG A 210 -11.35 4.09 -2.83
CA ARG A 210 -10.86 5.23 -3.62
C ARG A 210 -11.61 5.38 -4.93
N GLU A 211 -11.88 4.27 -5.62
CA GLU A 211 -12.60 4.27 -6.89
C GLU A 211 -14.05 4.67 -6.70
N ILE A 212 -14.72 4.19 -5.64
CA ILE A 212 -16.08 4.59 -5.26
C ILE A 212 -16.12 6.09 -4.97
N LYS A 213 -15.19 6.59 -4.15
CA LYS A 213 -15.09 8.03 -3.84
C LYS A 213 -14.95 8.88 -5.11
N ASN A 214 -14.07 8.45 -6.02
CA ASN A 214 -13.82 9.19 -7.25
C ASN A 214 -15.04 9.19 -8.18
N ALA A 215 -15.77 8.08 -8.27
CA ALA A 215 -17.01 8.00 -9.05
C ALA A 215 -18.07 8.97 -8.51
N ILE A 216 -18.27 8.98 -7.18
CA ILE A 216 -19.21 9.91 -6.54
C ILE A 216 -18.76 11.36 -6.77
N LEU A 217 -17.48 11.68 -6.59
CA LEU A 217 -16.97 13.02 -6.82
C LEU A 217 -17.19 13.46 -8.27
N THR A 218 -16.95 12.59 -9.25
CA THR A 218 -17.22 12.88 -10.66
C THR A 218 -18.69 13.17 -10.89
N MET A 219 -19.62 12.37 -10.33
CA MET A 219 -21.05 12.63 -10.39
C MET A 219 -21.42 14.04 -9.86
N LEU A 220 -20.84 14.40 -8.71
CA LEU A 220 -21.09 15.72 -8.10
C LEU A 220 -20.59 16.86 -8.99
N LEU A 221 -19.40 16.70 -9.58
CA LEU A 221 -18.78 17.73 -10.44
C LEU A 221 -19.50 17.83 -11.79
N ASP A 222 -19.88 16.72 -12.42
CA ASP A 222 -20.64 16.71 -13.67
C ASP A 222 -21.96 17.46 -13.48
N LYS A 223 -22.68 17.17 -12.39
CA LYS A 223 -23.96 17.80 -12.09
C LYS A 223 -23.83 19.29 -11.73
N ALA A 224 -22.75 19.67 -11.04
CA ALA A 224 -22.46 21.07 -10.71
C ALA A 224 -22.11 21.91 -11.96
N GLY A 225 -21.64 21.26 -13.05
CA GLY A 225 -21.36 21.90 -14.34
C GLY A 225 -22.60 22.10 -15.23
N GLU A 226 -23.74 21.51 -14.88
CA GLU A 226 -25.00 21.76 -15.57
C GLU A 226 -25.48 23.18 -15.23
N GLU A 227 -26.03 23.92 -16.22
CA GLU A 227 -26.50 25.32 -16.05
C GLU A 227 -27.73 25.46 -15.10
N ASN A 228 -28.04 24.43 -14.31
CA ASN A 228 -29.17 24.39 -13.42
C ASN A 228 -28.77 24.86 -12.00
N CYS A 229 -29.39 25.94 -11.52
CA CYS A 229 -29.07 26.51 -10.19
C CYS A 229 -29.37 25.59 -9.00
N TYR A 230 -30.19 24.54 -9.19
CA TYR A 230 -30.62 23.60 -8.13
C TYR A 230 -30.64 22.16 -8.66
N PRO A 231 -29.48 21.55 -8.91
CA PRO A 231 -29.43 20.18 -9.43
C PRO A 231 -30.01 19.20 -8.42
N GLN A 232 -30.92 18.35 -8.88
CA GLN A 232 -31.43 17.21 -8.11
C GLN A 232 -30.63 15.97 -8.51
N PHE A 233 -30.30 15.15 -7.53
CA PHE A 233 -29.59 13.88 -7.73
C PHE A 233 -30.56 12.72 -7.63
N SER A 234 -30.35 11.72 -8.46
CA SER A 234 -31.13 10.49 -8.51
C SER A 234 -30.25 9.26 -8.34
N LEU A 235 -30.87 8.10 -8.12
CA LEU A 235 -30.19 6.82 -8.14
C LEU A 235 -29.57 6.54 -9.52
N ASP A 236 -30.20 6.99 -10.59
CA ASP A 236 -29.69 6.81 -11.96
C ASP A 236 -28.42 7.61 -12.22
N ASP A 237 -28.29 8.81 -11.65
CA ASP A 237 -27.04 9.57 -11.70
C ASP A 237 -25.90 8.80 -11.04
N LEU A 238 -26.17 8.18 -9.88
CA LEU A 238 -25.20 7.35 -9.16
C LEU A 238 -24.83 6.11 -9.98
N LYS A 239 -25.81 5.37 -10.51
CA LYS A 239 -25.58 4.18 -11.37
C LYS A 239 -24.76 4.55 -12.61
N THR A 240 -25.08 5.66 -13.24
CA THR A 240 -24.36 6.17 -14.43
C THR A 240 -22.92 6.51 -14.13
N ALA A 241 -22.64 7.20 -13.03
CA ALA A 241 -21.29 7.55 -12.62
C ALA A 241 -20.45 6.30 -12.30
N MET A 242 -21.04 5.33 -11.62
CA MET A 242 -20.38 4.05 -11.31
C MET A 242 -20.07 3.25 -12.57
N ALA A 243 -21.02 3.19 -13.53
CA ALA A 243 -20.83 2.52 -14.81
C ALA A 243 -19.71 3.18 -15.65
N LYS A 244 -19.72 4.52 -15.78
CA LYS A 244 -18.65 5.28 -16.45
C LYS A 244 -17.28 4.97 -15.83
N LYS A 245 -17.21 4.94 -14.49
CA LYS A 245 -15.96 4.65 -13.79
C LYS A 245 -15.48 3.22 -14.04
N LYS A 246 -16.40 2.26 -14.05
CA LYS A 246 -16.09 0.86 -14.36
C LYS A 246 -15.51 0.72 -15.77
N GLU A 247 -16.15 1.35 -16.76
CA GLU A 247 -15.68 1.32 -18.14
C GLU A 247 -14.24 1.89 -18.27
N GLN A 248 -13.96 3.01 -17.59
CA GLN A 248 -12.61 3.59 -17.55
C GLN A 248 -11.59 2.61 -16.95
N ILE A 249 -11.91 1.96 -15.83
CA ILE A 249 -11.03 1.01 -15.17
C ILE A 249 -10.79 -0.22 -16.06
N ASP A 250 -11.84 -0.76 -16.66
CA ASP A 250 -11.74 -1.93 -17.53
C ASP A 250 -10.92 -1.63 -18.79
N LYS A 251 -11.06 -0.43 -19.34
CA LYS A 251 -10.22 0.03 -20.47
C LYS A 251 -8.74 0.10 -20.05
N LEU A 252 -8.43 0.71 -18.93
CA LEU A 252 -7.06 0.80 -18.42
C LEU A 252 -6.46 -0.59 -18.17
N LYS A 253 -7.21 -1.50 -17.54
CA LYS A 253 -6.77 -2.89 -17.29
C LYS A 253 -6.47 -3.64 -18.60
N LYS A 254 -7.29 -3.44 -19.63
CA LYS A 254 -7.06 -4.04 -20.95
C LYS A 254 -5.77 -3.50 -21.59
N GLU A 255 -5.57 -2.17 -21.55
CA GLU A 255 -4.35 -1.53 -22.07
C GLU A 255 -3.09 -1.99 -21.33
N GLU A 256 -3.13 -2.07 -20.00
CA GLU A 256 -2.01 -2.57 -19.20
C GLU A 256 -1.69 -4.04 -19.51
N THR A 257 -2.73 -4.86 -19.65
CA THR A 257 -2.57 -6.28 -20.01
C THR A 257 -1.94 -6.43 -21.39
N GLN A 258 -2.36 -5.60 -22.35
CA GLN A 258 -1.80 -5.60 -23.69
C GLN A 258 -0.32 -5.16 -23.67
N ARG A 259 0.01 -4.05 -23.01
CA ARG A 259 1.39 -3.59 -22.85
C ARG A 259 2.29 -4.64 -22.17
N ARG A 260 1.75 -5.36 -21.18
CA ARG A 260 2.48 -6.44 -20.51
C ARG A 260 2.77 -7.60 -21.44
N LYS A 261 1.79 -8.01 -22.26
CA LYS A 261 1.98 -9.04 -23.29
C LYS A 261 3.04 -8.64 -24.30
N GLU A 262 2.99 -7.41 -24.83
CA GLU A 262 3.96 -6.86 -25.77
C GLU A 262 5.38 -6.82 -25.19
N LYS A 263 5.51 -6.40 -23.90
CA LYS A 263 6.80 -6.38 -23.23
C LYS A 263 7.39 -7.79 -23.01
N ILE A 264 6.53 -8.78 -22.73
CA ILE A 264 6.96 -10.18 -22.62
C ILE A 264 7.36 -10.73 -23.98
N ALA A 265 6.57 -10.47 -25.04
CA ALA A 265 6.87 -10.91 -26.40
C ALA A 265 8.19 -10.31 -26.89
N LYS A 266 8.45 -9.02 -26.64
CA LYS A 266 9.73 -8.37 -26.98
C LYS A 266 10.90 -9.01 -26.23
N ARG A 267 10.78 -9.27 -24.93
CA ARG A 267 11.85 -9.94 -24.15
C ARG A 267 12.16 -11.37 -24.63
N LEU A 268 11.14 -12.09 -25.10
CA LEU A 268 11.33 -13.42 -25.68
C LEU A 268 12.01 -13.34 -27.02
N SER A 269 11.64 -12.38 -27.88
CA SER A 269 12.30 -12.12 -29.16
C SER A 269 13.78 -11.79 -28.96
N ASP A 270 14.10 -10.85 -28.07
CA ASP A 270 15.47 -10.43 -27.77
C ASP A 270 16.33 -11.62 -27.30
N ARG A 271 15.79 -12.49 -26.43
CA ARG A 271 16.48 -13.73 -25.99
C ARG A 271 16.71 -14.71 -27.11
N LEU A 272 15.72 -14.94 -27.99
CA LEU A 272 15.88 -15.82 -29.13
C LEU A 272 16.97 -15.32 -30.09
N GLU A 273 17.06 -14.02 -30.31
CA GLU A 273 18.11 -13.40 -31.14
C GLU A 273 19.50 -13.59 -30.49
N GLU A 274 19.63 -13.41 -29.19
CA GLU A 274 20.87 -13.66 -28.43
C GLU A 274 21.32 -15.12 -28.52
N ASP A 275 20.38 -16.07 -28.37
CA ASP A 275 20.65 -17.50 -28.47
C ASP A 275 21.11 -17.89 -29.88
N VAL A 276 20.48 -17.35 -30.92
CA VAL A 276 20.87 -17.56 -32.32
C VAL A 276 22.26 -17.00 -32.62
N GLU A 277 22.56 -15.79 -32.12
CA GLU A 277 23.88 -15.20 -32.23
C GLU A 277 24.96 -16.01 -31.52
N TYR A 278 24.66 -16.50 -30.31
CA TYR A 278 25.56 -17.38 -29.55
C TYR A 278 25.88 -18.65 -30.30
N GLU A 279 24.87 -19.34 -30.84
CA GLU A 279 25.08 -20.58 -31.65
C GLU A 279 25.87 -20.28 -32.93
N ASN A 280 25.63 -19.16 -33.61
CA ASN A 280 26.40 -18.75 -34.78
C ASN A 280 27.87 -18.44 -34.44
N ARG A 281 28.14 -17.78 -33.32
CA ARG A 281 29.53 -17.55 -32.83
C ARG A 281 30.23 -18.86 -32.52
N LYS A 282 29.54 -19.79 -31.90
CA LYS A 282 30.04 -21.13 -31.57
C LYS A 282 30.38 -21.95 -32.83
N ARG A 283 29.51 -21.95 -33.83
CA ARG A 283 29.78 -22.58 -35.14
C ARG A 283 31.00 -22.00 -35.86
N LYS A 284 31.15 -20.66 -35.89
CA LYS A 284 32.31 -19.97 -36.44
C LYS A 284 33.62 -20.33 -35.71
N TYR A 285 33.57 -20.42 -34.38
CA TYR A 285 34.73 -20.82 -33.58
C TYR A 285 35.21 -22.27 -33.93
N PHE A 286 34.29 -23.21 -34.00
CA PHE A 286 34.63 -24.60 -34.33
C PHE A 286 35.10 -24.79 -35.77
N SER A 287 34.56 -24.03 -36.71
CA SER A 287 35.02 -24.05 -38.11
C SER A 287 36.46 -23.53 -38.26
N LYS A 288 36.80 -22.44 -37.57
CA LYS A 288 38.18 -21.91 -37.55
C LYS A 288 39.17 -22.84 -36.88
N LYS A 289 38.75 -23.61 -35.88
CA LYS A 289 39.58 -24.59 -35.19
C LYS A 289 39.87 -25.84 -36.04
N LYS A 290 38.92 -26.25 -36.90
CA LYS A 290 39.10 -27.31 -37.89
C LYS A 290 40.04 -26.91 -39.03
N SER A 291 40.01 -25.64 -39.49
CA SER A 291 40.87 -25.16 -40.56
C SER A 291 42.34 -24.98 -40.14
N LYS A 292 42.62 -24.81 -38.85
CA LYS A 292 44.00 -24.70 -38.31
C LYS A 292 44.64 -26.05 -37.96
N ARG A 293 43.93 -27.17 -38.10
CA ARG A 293 44.42 -28.53 -37.86
C ARG A 293 44.65 -29.31 -39.16
N ARG A 294 44.46 -28.68 -40.28
CA ARG A 294 44.92 -29.14 -41.61
C ARG A 294 46.11 -28.26 -42.04
#